data_0e2ed93b8f1d58ecb255dfb868f0e8f6
#
_entry.id   0e2ed93b8f1d58ecb255dfb868f0e8f6
#
_cell.length_a   1.000
_cell.length_b   1.000
_cell.length_c   1.000
_cell.angle_alpha   90.00
_cell.angle_beta   90.00
_cell.angle_gamma   90.00
#
_symmetry.space_group_name_H-M   'P 1'
#
loop_
_entity.id
_entity.type
_entity.pdbx_description
1 polymer ?
#
loop_
_entity_poly.entity_id
_entity_poly.type
_entity_poly.pdbx_seq_one_letter_code
_entity_poly.pdbx_strand_id
1 'polypeptide(L)'
;MSDITPMPPMRDQVQFEGSIKDRPEDFLVYEIPMYESCGEGEHLYVRIRKSGVSHDELISIVAAAWSVPVRAIGFAGIKDTRAVTEQTLSIHLPDSDRAPTIDDDRLEVLWTDRHRNKLRRGHLAGNRFVIRVRGIDPLQVTDTWSRLRVLADRGVPNAFGPQRF
;
A
#
# COMPACT_ATOMS: atom_id res chain seq x y z
N MET A 1 20.01 -29.94 5.87
CA MET A 1 19.19 -29.48 7.01
C MET A 1 19.99 -28.38 7.67
N SER A 2 19.64 -27.13 7.39
CA SER A 2 20.30 -25.96 7.99
C SER A 2 19.74 -25.75 9.38
N ASP A 3 20.60 -25.91 10.39
CA ASP A 3 20.30 -25.59 11.78
C ASP A 3 19.91 -24.11 11.89
N ILE A 4 18.61 -23.87 12.01
CA ILE A 4 18.10 -22.56 12.40
C ILE A 4 18.27 -22.46 13.91
N THR A 5 19.41 -21.95 14.35
CA THR A 5 19.59 -21.58 15.74
C THR A 5 18.52 -20.56 16.11
N PRO A 6 17.64 -20.84 17.09
CA PRO A 6 16.64 -19.88 17.51
C PRO A 6 17.34 -18.61 18.01
N MET A 7 16.92 -17.47 17.49
CA MET A 7 17.42 -16.17 17.94
C MET A 7 17.12 -16.01 19.43
N PRO A 8 18.12 -15.67 20.27
CA PRO A 8 17.87 -15.46 21.70
C PRO A 8 16.81 -14.38 21.88
N PRO A 9 15.92 -14.50 22.86
CA PRO A 9 14.92 -13.47 23.13
C PRO A 9 15.67 -12.15 23.37
N MET A 10 15.26 -11.10 22.69
CA MET A 10 15.78 -9.74 22.91
C MET A 10 15.41 -9.32 24.34
N ARG A 11 16.32 -9.59 25.27
CA ARG A 11 16.09 -9.38 26.71
C ARG A 11 16.11 -7.91 27.15
N ASP A 12 16.49 -7.00 26.28
CA ASP A 12 16.38 -5.55 26.51
C ASP A 12 15.31 -4.97 25.58
N GLN A 13 14.05 -5.27 25.88
CA GLN A 13 12.94 -4.53 25.30
C GLN A 13 12.96 -3.13 25.92
N VAL A 14 13.62 -2.18 25.25
CA VAL A 14 13.32 -0.78 25.48
C VAL A 14 11.88 -0.60 25.05
N GLN A 15 10.97 -0.41 26.00
CA GLN A 15 9.60 -0.07 25.71
C GLN A 15 9.60 1.36 25.15
N PHE A 16 9.35 1.47 23.85
CA PHE A 16 9.07 2.76 23.25
C PHE A 16 7.60 3.08 23.48
N GLU A 17 7.34 4.13 24.22
CA GLU A 17 6.02 4.73 24.24
C GLU A 17 5.90 5.58 22.96
N GLY A 18 5.18 5.10 22.00
CA GLY A 18 4.93 5.81 20.75
C GLY A 18 3.67 5.31 20.07
N SER A 19 3.01 6.17 19.30
CA SER A 19 1.83 5.83 18.52
C SER A 19 2.10 5.90 17.02
N ILE A 20 1.41 5.07 16.26
CA ILE A 20 1.37 5.11 14.80
C ILE A 20 -0.09 5.17 14.35
N LYS A 21 -0.35 5.73 13.17
CA LYS A 21 -1.71 5.84 12.60
C LYS A 21 -2.68 6.68 13.44
N ASP A 22 -2.19 7.70 14.15
CA ASP A 22 -3.05 8.65 14.85
C ASP A 22 -3.90 9.43 13.85
N ARG A 23 -3.32 9.70 12.68
CA ARG A 23 -3.99 10.27 11.51
C ARG A 23 -3.63 9.46 10.27
N PRO A 24 -4.46 9.43 9.21
CA PRO A 24 -4.12 8.75 7.97
C PRO A 24 -2.76 9.17 7.39
N GLU A 25 -2.39 10.45 7.50
CA GLU A 25 -1.15 11.03 7.00
C GLU A 25 0.10 10.55 7.75
N ASP A 26 -0.07 9.90 8.90
CA ASP A 26 1.03 9.30 9.65
C ASP A 26 1.44 7.92 9.11
N PHE A 27 0.65 7.37 8.16
CA PHE A 27 0.90 6.05 7.59
C PHE A 27 0.67 6.08 6.08
N LEU A 28 1.76 6.31 5.34
CA LEU A 28 1.73 6.37 3.89
C LEU A 28 2.13 5.03 3.29
N VAL A 29 1.38 4.55 2.31
CA VAL A 29 1.65 3.30 1.60
C VAL A 29 1.65 3.54 0.09
N TYR A 30 2.76 3.23 -0.55
CA TYR A 30 2.93 3.35 -2.00
C TYR A 30 3.07 1.95 -2.59
N GLU A 31 2.11 1.54 -3.42
CA GLU A 31 2.24 0.30 -4.17
C GLU A 31 3.36 0.41 -5.21
N ILE A 32 4.24 -0.57 -5.22
CA ILE A 32 5.28 -0.72 -6.23
C ILE A 32 4.75 -1.73 -7.25
N PRO A 33 4.46 -1.31 -8.50
CA PRO A 33 3.94 -2.20 -9.52
C PRO A 33 4.97 -3.26 -9.90
N MET A 34 4.50 -4.42 -10.35
CA MET A 34 5.36 -5.49 -10.87
C MET A 34 5.87 -5.15 -12.28
N TYR A 35 5.12 -4.36 -13.03
CA TYR A 35 5.42 -3.90 -14.38
C TYR A 35 4.74 -2.56 -14.65
N GLU A 36 5.28 -1.81 -15.58
CA GLU A 36 4.74 -0.52 -16.00
C GLU A 36 3.59 -0.70 -17.01
N SER A 37 2.78 0.34 -17.17
CA SER A 37 1.79 0.39 -18.24
C SER A 37 2.47 0.48 -19.62
N CYS A 38 1.78 0.09 -20.68
CA CYS A 38 2.38 0.00 -22.02
C CYS A 38 1.79 0.99 -23.04
N GLY A 39 0.92 1.89 -22.61
CA GLY A 39 0.31 2.92 -23.45
C GLY A 39 -0.80 2.44 -24.39
N GLU A 40 -1.12 1.14 -24.40
CA GLU A 40 -2.13 0.56 -25.31
C GLU A 40 -2.87 -0.62 -24.66
N GLY A 41 -4.04 -0.95 -25.17
CA GLY A 41 -4.82 -2.11 -24.73
C GLY A 41 -6.20 -1.73 -24.18
N GLU A 42 -6.96 -2.76 -23.79
CA GLU A 42 -8.36 -2.66 -23.38
C GLU A 42 -8.57 -2.27 -21.91
N HIS A 43 -7.49 -2.21 -21.13
CA HIS A 43 -7.55 -1.86 -19.72
C HIS A 43 -6.98 -0.46 -19.49
N LEU A 44 -7.81 0.42 -18.92
CA LEU A 44 -7.35 1.69 -18.39
C LEU A 44 -6.73 1.44 -17.01
N TYR A 45 -5.46 1.71 -16.85
CA TYR A 45 -4.79 1.75 -15.55
C TYR A 45 -4.98 3.13 -14.94
N VAL A 46 -5.37 3.12 -13.68
CA VAL A 46 -5.65 4.35 -12.93
C VAL A 46 -4.88 4.29 -11.63
N ARG A 47 -3.93 5.19 -11.45
CA ARG A 47 -3.23 5.36 -10.17
C ARG A 47 -4.05 6.29 -9.29
N ILE A 48 -4.46 5.79 -8.13
CA ILE A 48 -5.31 6.53 -7.20
C ILE A 48 -4.61 6.65 -5.84
N ARG A 49 -4.61 7.87 -5.31
CA ARG A 49 -4.36 8.15 -3.89
C ARG A 49 -5.68 8.18 -3.15
N LYS A 50 -5.77 7.49 -2.01
CA LYS A 50 -6.95 7.53 -1.14
C LYS A 50 -6.55 7.80 0.30
N SER A 51 -7.43 8.46 1.06
CA SER A 51 -7.27 8.74 2.49
C SER A 51 -8.54 8.35 3.23
N GLY A 52 -8.44 7.45 4.21
CA GLY A 52 -9.58 7.06 5.04
C GLY A 52 -10.69 6.27 4.35
N VAL A 53 -10.44 5.74 3.14
CA VAL A 53 -11.41 5.00 2.32
C VAL A 53 -11.10 3.51 2.37
N SER A 54 -12.11 2.67 2.57
CA SER A 54 -11.96 1.22 2.52
C SER A 54 -11.72 0.72 1.09
N HIS A 55 -11.30 -0.54 0.94
CA HIS A 55 -11.11 -1.12 -0.40
C HIS A 55 -12.42 -1.24 -1.16
N ASP A 56 -13.46 -1.76 -0.53
CA ASP A 56 -14.76 -1.99 -1.18
C ASP A 56 -15.44 -0.67 -1.56
N GLU A 57 -15.31 0.35 -0.71
CA GLU A 57 -15.77 1.70 -0.99
C GLU A 57 -15.04 2.31 -2.18
N LEU A 58 -13.70 2.21 -2.24
CA LEU A 58 -12.91 2.65 -3.39
C LEU A 58 -13.38 2.00 -4.69
N ILE A 59 -13.54 0.68 -4.70
CA ILE A 59 -13.98 -0.06 -5.89
C ILE A 59 -15.38 0.38 -6.32
N SER A 60 -16.28 0.62 -5.37
CA SER A 60 -17.64 1.10 -5.65
C SER A 60 -17.66 2.50 -6.27
N ILE A 61 -16.87 3.43 -5.73
CA ILE A 61 -16.73 4.79 -6.26
C ILE A 61 -16.15 4.76 -7.68
N VAL A 62 -15.09 3.98 -7.89
CA VAL A 62 -14.47 3.83 -9.22
C VAL A 62 -15.44 3.19 -10.21
N ALA A 63 -16.17 2.15 -9.83
CA ALA A 63 -17.17 1.52 -10.69
C ALA A 63 -18.25 2.51 -11.13
N ALA A 64 -18.74 3.34 -10.20
CA ALA A 64 -19.73 4.37 -10.50
C ALA A 64 -19.16 5.45 -11.43
N ALA A 65 -17.97 5.99 -11.14
CA ALA A 65 -17.33 7.05 -11.92
C ALA A 65 -17.11 6.65 -13.39
N TRP A 66 -16.66 5.42 -13.64
CA TRP A 66 -16.46 4.91 -15.01
C TRP A 66 -17.68 4.22 -15.60
N SER A 67 -18.81 4.13 -14.86
CA SER A 67 -20.04 3.47 -15.29
C SER A 67 -19.80 2.01 -15.71
N VAL A 68 -18.96 1.29 -14.96
CA VAL A 68 -18.62 -0.11 -15.23
C VAL A 68 -19.02 -1.01 -14.05
N PRO A 69 -19.29 -2.28 -14.29
CA PRO A 69 -19.54 -3.20 -13.20
C PRO A 69 -18.26 -3.45 -12.39
N VAL A 70 -18.37 -3.68 -11.07
CA VAL A 70 -17.25 -3.97 -10.17
C VAL A 70 -16.31 -5.06 -10.70
N ARG A 71 -16.87 -6.09 -11.36
CA ARG A 71 -16.07 -7.18 -11.96
C ARG A 71 -15.14 -6.72 -13.09
N ALA A 72 -15.37 -5.54 -13.69
CA ALA A 72 -14.49 -4.97 -14.71
C ALA A 72 -13.21 -4.37 -14.10
N ILE A 73 -13.20 -4.13 -12.77
CA ILE A 73 -12.07 -3.54 -12.07
C ILE A 73 -11.14 -4.64 -11.59
N GLY A 74 -9.83 -4.43 -11.78
CA GLY A 74 -8.75 -5.28 -11.27
C GLY A 74 -7.86 -4.50 -10.34
N PHE A 75 -7.23 -5.20 -9.39
CA PHE A 75 -6.29 -4.63 -8.44
C PHE A 75 -5.24 -5.65 -8.05
N ALA A 76 -4.06 -5.17 -7.64
CA ALA A 76 -2.94 -6.03 -7.26
C ALA A 76 -2.95 -6.42 -5.78
N GLY A 77 -3.44 -5.54 -4.92
CA GLY A 77 -3.54 -5.78 -3.48
C GLY A 77 -4.54 -4.86 -2.79
N ILE A 78 -4.89 -5.20 -1.56
CA ILE A 78 -5.76 -4.40 -0.69
C ILE A 78 -4.87 -3.51 0.17
N LYS A 79 -5.24 -2.24 0.31
CA LYS A 79 -4.51 -1.25 1.12
C LYS A 79 -5.33 -0.84 2.35
N ASP A 80 -4.61 -0.51 3.41
CA ASP A 80 -5.20 -0.05 4.68
C ASP A 80 -6.22 1.06 4.50
N THR A 81 -7.27 1.04 5.33
CA THR A 81 -8.27 2.11 5.40
C THR A 81 -7.73 3.31 6.18
N ARG A 82 -7.11 3.08 7.36
CA ARG A 82 -6.51 4.14 8.19
C ARG A 82 -5.09 4.49 7.71
N ALA A 83 -5.01 5.01 6.49
CA ALA A 83 -3.75 5.38 5.85
C ALA A 83 -4.02 6.31 4.66
N VAL A 84 -3.02 7.01 4.21
CA VAL A 84 -2.97 7.56 2.86
C VAL A 84 -2.27 6.53 1.99
N THR A 85 -2.94 6.03 0.97
CA THR A 85 -2.38 4.96 0.14
C THR A 85 -2.47 5.27 -1.34
N GLU A 86 -1.43 4.91 -2.08
CA GLU A 86 -1.41 4.96 -3.54
C GLU A 86 -1.39 3.54 -4.10
N GLN A 87 -2.31 3.25 -4.97
CA GLN A 87 -2.40 1.96 -5.65
C GLN A 87 -2.88 2.13 -7.09
N THR A 88 -2.60 1.14 -7.92
CA THR A 88 -3.09 1.09 -9.29
C THR A 88 -4.28 0.14 -9.38
N LEU A 89 -5.32 0.61 -10.05
CA LEU A 89 -6.45 -0.21 -10.48
C LEU A 89 -6.43 -0.36 -11.99
N SER A 90 -6.97 -1.44 -12.51
CA SER A 90 -7.25 -1.60 -13.95
C SER A 90 -8.74 -1.65 -14.19
N ILE A 91 -9.23 -0.92 -15.18
CA ILE A 91 -10.63 -0.86 -15.55
C ILE A 91 -10.73 -1.40 -16.98
N HIS A 92 -11.52 -2.44 -17.21
CA HIS A 92 -11.77 -2.91 -18.57
C HIS A 92 -12.67 -1.91 -19.30
N LEU A 93 -12.06 -1.18 -20.25
CA LEU A 93 -12.67 -0.05 -20.94
C LEU A 93 -12.15 0.03 -22.39
N PRO A 94 -12.52 -0.91 -23.29
CA PRO A 94 -11.91 -1.06 -24.61
C PRO A 94 -12.09 0.15 -25.52
N ASP A 95 -13.25 0.82 -25.46
CA ASP A 95 -13.66 1.79 -26.48
C ASP A 95 -13.76 3.24 -25.95
N SER A 96 -13.11 3.56 -24.83
CA SER A 96 -13.28 4.88 -24.23
C SER A 96 -11.99 5.42 -23.65
N ASP A 97 -11.60 6.63 -24.08
CA ASP A 97 -10.54 7.44 -23.47
C ASP A 97 -11.08 8.35 -22.36
N ARG A 98 -12.29 8.07 -21.89
CA ARG A 98 -12.92 8.88 -20.84
C ARG A 98 -12.11 8.76 -19.54
N ALA A 99 -11.60 9.88 -19.06
CA ALA A 99 -11.09 10.06 -17.73
C ALA A 99 -12.14 10.84 -16.91
N PRO A 100 -13.08 10.18 -16.24
CA PRO A 100 -14.08 10.87 -15.45
C PRO A 100 -13.43 11.50 -14.23
N THR A 101 -14.04 12.58 -13.77
CA THR A 101 -13.71 13.18 -12.48
C THR A 101 -14.34 12.34 -11.37
N ILE A 102 -13.59 11.97 -10.37
CA ILE A 102 -14.11 11.41 -9.12
C ILE A 102 -14.46 12.60 -8.24
N ASP A 103 -15.73 12.73 -7.88
CA ASP A 103 -16.23 13.76 -6.98
C ASP A 103 -16.22 13.23 -5.53
N ASP A 104 -15.01 13.00 -4.99
CA ASP A 104 -14.78 12.61 -3.61
C ASP A 104 -13.40 13.15 -3.19
N ASP A 105 -13.38 14.08 -2.24
CA ASP A 105 -12.19 14.78 -1.75
C ASP A 105 -11.16 13.86 -1.07
N ARG A 106 -11.56 12.64 -0.72
CA ARG A 106 -10.69 11.62 -0.14
C ARG A 106 -9.94 10.82 -1.21
N LEU A 107 -10.26 11.03 -2.49
CA LEU A 107 -9.69 10.30 -3.63
C LEU A 107 -9.07 11.26 -4.64
N GLU A 108 -7.89 10.94 -5.09
CA GLU A 108 -7.18 11.70 -6.13
C GLU A 108 -6.70 10.74 -7.21
N VAL A 109 -7.07 10.99 -8.47
CA VAL A 109 -6.50 10.30 -9.63
C VAL A 109 -5.18 10.96 -9.96
N LEU A 110 -4.07 10.26 -9.79
CA LEU A 110 -2.73 10.77 -10.02
C LEU A 110 -2.35 10.72 -11.49
N TRP A 111 -2.66 9.62 -12.15
CA TRP A 111 -2.47 9.41 -13.58
C TRP A 111 -3.32 8.26 -14.11
N THR A 112 -3.49 8.25 -15.42
CA THR A 112 -4.10 7.14 -16.16
C THR A 112 -3.23 6.77 -17.34
N ASP A 113 -3.23 5.47 -17.70
CA ASP A 113 -2.54 4.96 -18.88
C ASP A 113 -3.18 3.65 -19.34
N ARG A 114 -2.83 3.16 -20.52
CA ARG A 114 -3.36 1.93 -21.09
C ARG A 114 -2.47 0.72 -20.84
N HIS A 115 -3.12 -0.44 -20.70
CA HIS A 115 -2.41 -1.72 -20.64
C HIS A 115 -3.26 -2.86 -21.24
N ARG A 116 -2.55 -3.87 -21.75
CA ARG A 116 -3.20 -5.03 -22.40
C ARG A 116 -3.85 -5.98 -21.41
N ASN A 117 -3.35 -6.05 -20.17
CA ASN A 117 -3.75 -7.03 -19.17
C ASN A 117 -4.53 -6.40 -18.01
N LYS A 118 -5.53 -7.13 -17.51
CA LYS A 118 -6.18 -6.81 -16.25
C LYS A 118 -5.23 -7.07 -15.06
N LEU A 119 -5.16 -6.13 -14.12
CA LEU A 119 -4.48 -6.37 -12.84
C LEU A 119 -5.17 -7.50 -12.06
N ARG A 120 -4.37 -8.36 -11.47
CA ARG A 120 -4.82 -9.45 -10.60
C ARG A 120 -4.09 -9.40 -9.25
N ARG A 121 -4.66 -9.99 -8.24
CA ARG A 121 -4.03 -10.12 -6.92
C ARG A 121 -2.63 -10.72 -7.08
N GLY A 122 -1.66 -10.08 -6.44
CA GLY A 122 -0.25 -10.46 -6.53
C GLY A 122 0.55 -9.75 -7.64
N HIS A 123 -0.08 -8.99 -8.55
CA HIS A 123 0.63 -8.25 -9.59
C HIS A 123 1.27 -6.95 -9.03
N LEU A 124 1.98 -7.07 -7.92
CA LEU A 124 2.77 -6.00 -7.32
C LEU A 124 4.14 -6.55 -6.91
N ALA A 125 5.18 -5.75 -7.04
CA ALA A 125 6.53 -6.07 -6.58
C ALA A 125 6.65 -5.88 -5.05
N GLY A 126 5.84 -4.97 -4.48
CA GLY A 126 5.87 -4.70 -3.04
C GLY A 126 5.11 -3.43 -2.67
N ASN A 127 5.38 -2.96 -1.47
CA ASN A 127 4.87 -1.68 -0.99
C ASN A 127 6.01 -0.92 -0.31
N ARG A 128 6.06 0.39 -0.54
CA ARG A 128 6.89 1.31 0.20
C ARG A 128 6.04 1.95 1.30
N PHE A 129 6.56 1.94 2.52
CA PHE A 129 5.91 2.55 3.68
C PHE A 129 6.68 3.79 4.12
N VAL A 130 5.93 4.85 4.49
CA VAL A 130 6.47 5.99 5.24
C VAL A 130 5.59 6.14 6.47
N ILE A 131 6.19 5.91 7.64
CA ILE A 131 5.47 5.83 8.91
C ILE A 131 5.99 6.91 9.83
N ARG A 132 5.07 7.78 10.32
CA ARG A 132 5.37 8.72 11.38
C ARG A 132 5.03 8.10 12.71
N VAL A 133 5.99 8.04 13.60
CA VAL A 133 5.80 7.63 14.99
C VAL A 133 5.72 8.89 15.84
N ARG A 134 4.67 9.01 16.65
CA ARG A 134 4.44 10.17 17.52
C ARG A 134 4.69 9.81 18.99
N GLY A 135 4.91 10.84 19.83
CA GLY A 135 5.07 10.66 21.27
C GLY A 135 6.39 9.98 21.70
N ILE A 136 7.40 9.94 20.80
CA ILE A 136 8.72 9.40 21.14
C ILE A 136 9.53 10.45 21.89
N ASP A 137 10.23 10.01 22.96
CA ASP A 137 11.26 10.82 23.61
C ASP A 137 12.41 11.11 22.61
N PRO A 138 12.74 12.38 22.36
CA PRO A 138 13.85 12.75 21.46
C PRO A 138 15.19 12.09 21.81
N LEU A 139 15.45 11.82 23.09
CA LEU A 139 16.67 11.17 23.54
C LEU A 139 16.78 9.71 23.06
N GLN A 140 15.65 9.06 22.78
CA GLN A 140 15.60 7.68 22.30
C GLN A 140 15.78 7.56 20.77
N VAL A 141 15.69 8.67 20.03
CA VAL A 141 15.74 8.66 18.56
C VAL A 141 17.09 8.13 18.06
N THR A 142 18.19 8.55 18.65
CA THR A 142 19.55 8.15 18.24
C THR A 142 19.77 6.64 18.44
N ASP A 143 19.34 6.11 19.58
CA ASP A 143 19.46 4.67 19.85
C ASP A 143 18.57 3.85 18.93
N THR A 144 17.31 4.29 18.72
CA THR A 144 16.38 3.68 17.77
C THR A 144 16.96 3.66 16.36
N TRP A 145 17.54 4.77 15.90
CA TRP A 145 18.18 4.85 14.59
C TRP A 145 19.32 3.85 14.42
N SER A 146 20.17 3.75 15.45
CA SER A 146 21.29 2.80 15.46
C SER A 146 20.80 1.35 15.34
N ARG A 147 19.73 1.00 16.06
CA ARG A 147 19.10 -0.34 15.99
C ARG A 147 18.46 -0.60 14.62
N LEU A 148 17.78 0.39 14.06
CA LEU A 148 17.18 0.27 12.71
C LEU A 148 18.25 0.04 11.64
N ARG A 149 19.42 0.68 11.74
CA ARG A 149 20.54 0.43 10.83
C ARG A 149 21.02 -1.02 10.90
N VAL A 150 21.17 -1.56 12.11
CA VAL A 150 21.54 -2.97 12.29
C VAL A 150 20.51 -3.92 11.66
N LEU A 151 19.21 -3.62 11.80
CA LEU A 151 18.14 -4.40 11.17
C LEU A 151 18.16 -4.26 9.64
N ALA A 152 18.45 -3.08 9.12
CA ALA A 152 18.59 -2.87 7.68
C ALA A 152 19.74 -3.69 7.07
N ASP A 153 20.86 -3.78 7.79
CA ASP A 153 22.03 -4.54 7.34
C ASP A 153 21.86 -6.06 7.47
N ARG A 154 21.24 -6.52 8.56
CA ARG A 154 21.06 -7.96 8.86
C ARG A 154 19.78 -8.56 8.31
N GLY A 155 18.80 -7.73 7.97
CA GLY A 155 17.44 -8.14 7.65
C GLY A 155 16.59 -8.42 8.89
N VAL A 156 15.29 -8.56 8.65
CA VAL A 156 14.29 -8.92 9.66
C VAL A 156 13.82 -10.34 9.39
N PRO A 157 13.76 -11.23 10.40
CA PRO A 157 13.23 -12.57 10.23
C PRO A 157 11.81 -12.51 9.68
N ASN A 158 11.51 -13.31 8.65
CA ASN A 158 10.16 -13.43 8.10
C ASN A 158 9.30 -14.32 9.00
N ALA A 159 9.06 -13.86 10.23
CA ALA A 159 8.27 -14.53 11.23
C ALA A 159 6.96 -13.79 11.47
N PHE A 160 5.88 -14.54 11.58
CA PHE A 160 4.54 -14.01 11.83
C PHE A 160 4.05 -14.46 13.19
N GLY A 161 3.43 -13.54 13.93
CA GLY A 161 2.78 -13.85 15.19
C GLY A 161 1.43 -14.56 15.00
N PRO A 162 0.82 -15.04 16.10
CA PRO A 162 -0.45 -15.79 16.09
C PRO A 162 -1.63 -15.02 15.49
N GLN A 163 -1.55 -13.72 15.45
CA GLN A 163 -2.62 -12.85 14.93
C GLN A 163 -2.88 -13.04 13.43
N ARG A 164 -2.01 -13.73 12.71
CA ARG A 164 -2.14 -13.92 11.25
C ARG A 164 -2.70 -15.30 10.86
N PHE A 165 -2.95 -16.17 11.82
CA PHE A 165 -3.48 -17.52 11.64
C PHE A 165 -4.68 -17.74 12.53
#